data_7f61b1979512d3516bfc36aa50f5e51c
#
_entry.id   7f61b1979512d3516bfc36aa50f5e51c
#
_cell.length_a   1.000
_cell.length_b   1.000
_cell.length_c   1.000
_cell.angle_alpha   90.00
_cell.angle_beta   90.00
_cell.angle_gamma   90.00
#
_symmetry.space_group_name_H-M   'P 1'
#
loop_
_entity.id
_entity.type
_entity.pdbx_description
1 polymer ?
#
loop_
_entity_poly.entity_id
_entity_poly.type
_entity_poly.pdbx_seq_one_letter_code
_entity_poly.pdbx_strand_id
1 'polypeptide(L)'
;LLCGACAFAEEKPTPTLLRQQVDTSNGYVSYPQLSDYSDAVVQQQVNTAILATGQVEERITRLQSLPEDTVGLRQSYEALLHGDVLSVTFSAQGALRDSGFTHEWATLNMDLTTGQPLTLDDLFTDVDAAKEAVTAYIDQRVSPELSAHLEVSSLTPLPETFGLSAEGITFYYDLEHFTTLGGLAGKVTLLYDELRDYLKLGEGAVLTRLGAEDVLTLSENSVDAIRTAVEAGQLPGVPAKVGDSLGALIETYDLLIDPDYYPGGRFFQLEDGAFRGTYLLTDALTDGWENSVVQGIRADRANFYGLCIGSTTQEEWRAVLGEPDASVALNEDDA
;
A
#
# COMPACT_ATOMS: atom_id res chain seq x y z
N LEU A 1 -11.83 52.12 27.23
CA LEU A 1 -10.80 51.11 26.98
C LEU A 1 -11.45 49.75 27.14
N LEU A 2 -11.90 49.18 26.00
CA LEU A 2 -12.32 47.77 25.91
C LEU A 2 -11.09 46.97 25.46
N CYS A 3 -10.50 46.21 26.42
CA CYS A 3 -9.56 45.15 26.06
C CYS A 3 -10.33 43.98 25.47
N GLY A 4 -10.29 43.87 24.15
CA GLY A 4 -10.69 42.65 23.45
C GLY A 4 -9.68 41.54 23.76
N ALA A 5 -10.11 40.53 24.54
CA ALA A 5 -9.37 39.29 24.68
C ALA A 5 -9.44 38.59 23.30
N CYS A 6 -8.31 38.58 22.57
CA CYS A 6 -8.13 37.65 21.47
C CYS A 6 -8.04 36.25 22.08
N ALA A 7 -9.10 35.49 22.01
CA ALA A 7 -9.04 34.06 22.24
C ALA A 7 -8.21 33.48 21.06
N PHE A 8 -6.97 33.11 21.33
CA PHE A 8 -6.23 32.21 20.44
C PHE A 8 -7.01 30.89 20.44
N ALA A 9 -7.58 30.53 19.29
CA ALA A 9 -8.04 29.17 19.11
C ALA A 9 -6.81 28.28 19.28
N GLU A 10 -6.77 27.45 20.33
CA GLU A 10 -5.78 26.38 20.42
C GLU A 10 -5.96 25.51 19.17
N GLU A 11 -4.96 25.48 18.30
CA GLU A 11 -4.91 24.50 17.21
C GLU A 11 -5.00 23.12 17.85
N LYS A 12 -6.05 22.37 17.52
CA LYS A 12 -6.15 20.98 17.95
C LYS A 12 -4.98 20.23 17.38
N PRO A 13 -4.23 19.48 18.17
CA PRO A 13 -3.12 18.69 17.67
C PRO A 13 -3.63 17.73 16.58
N THR A 14 -2.87 17.59 15.51
CA THR A 14 -3.15 16.64 14.43
C THR A 14 -2.80 15.24 14.94
N PRO A 15 -3.69 14.25 14.80
CA PRO A 15 -3.40 12.90 15.22
C PRO A 15 -2.22 12.33 14.44
N THR A 16 -1.36 11.58 15.15
CA THR A 16 -0.14 11.00 14.58
C THR A 16 0.00 9.53 14.97
N LEU A 17 0.78 8.79 14.19
CA LEU A 17 1.16 7.41 14.51
C LEU A 17 2.62 7.39 14.96
N LEU A 18 2.84 6.99 16.21
CA LEU A 18 4.17 6.82 16.78
C LEU A 18 4.62 5.37 16.63
N ARG A 19 5.78 5.15 16.01
CA ARG A 19 6.37 3.81 15.94
C ARG A 19 6.89 3.37 17.30
N GLN A 20 6.47 2.18 17.71
CA GLN A 20 7.00 1.45 18.86
C GLN A 20 7.73 0.21 18.37
N GLN A 21 8.86 -0.14 18.99
CA GLN A 21 9.62 -1.31 18.62
C GLN A 21 10.34 -1.93 19.83
N VAL A 22 10.33 -3.26 19.86
CA VAL A 22 11.11 -4.05 20.81
C VAL A 22 12.07 -4.93 20.02
N ASP A 23 13.37 -4.80 20.27
CA ASP A 23 14.44 -5.50 19.59
C ASP A 23 15.11 -6.52 20.52
N THR A 24 15.56 -7.63 19.93
CA THR A 24 16.46 -8.62 20.55
C THR A 24 17.47 -9.11 19.52
N SER A 25 18.45 -9.94 19.93
CA SER A 25 19.36 -10.63 18.97
C SER A 25 18.62 -11.50 17.96
N ASN A 26 17.39 -11.93 18.27
CA ASN A 26 16.58 -12.86 17.45
C ASN A 26 15.52 -12.15 16.59
N GLY A 27 15.52 -10.81 16.54
CA GLY A 27 14.60 -10.05 15.70
C GLY A 27 13.93 -8.89 16.40
N TYR A 28 12.73 -8.54 15.93
CA TYR A 28 12.01 -7.37 16.44
C TYR A 28 10.48 -7.53 16.35
N VAL A 29 9.79 -6.77 17.18
CA VAL A 29 8.34 -6.56 17.09
C VAL A 29 8.10 -5.06 17.01
N SER A 30 7.57 -4.59 15.87
CA SER A 30 7.22 -3.19 15.61
C SER A 30 5.71 -3.03 15.48
N TYR A 31 5.17 -1.92 16.00
CA TYR A 31 3.75 -1.60 15.95
C TYR A 31 3.52 -0.09 16.05
N PRO A 32 2.42 0.46 15.49
CA PRO A 32 2.08 1.86 15.67
C PRO A 32 1.32 2.11 16.97
N GLN A 33 1.35 3.35 17.41
CA GLN A 33 0.51 3.86 18.49
C GLN A 33 -0.11 5.19 18.06
N LEU A 34 -1.44 5.29 18.11
CA LEU A 34 -2.15 6.54 17.84
C LEU A 34 -1.91 7.52 18.99
N SER A 35 -1.49 8.74 18.65
CA SER A 35 -1.26 9.84 19.59
C SER A 35 -1.99 11.09 19.14
N ASP A 36 -2.23 11.98 20.09
CA ASP A 36 -2.79 13.32 19.87
C ASP A 36 -4.19 13.34 19.22
N TYR A 37 -4.93 12.22 19.31
CA TYR A 37 -6.32 12.19 18.89
C TYR A 37 -7.22 12.91 19.88
N SER A 38 -8.14 13.73 19.38
CA SER A 38 -8.95 14.63 20.21
C SER A 38 -9.89 13.93 21.18
N ASP A 39 -10.32 12.70 20.87
CA ASP A 39 -11.12 11.84 21.75
C ASP A 39 -10.20 10.78 22.40
N ALA A 40 -9.90 10.98 23.68
CA ALA A 40 -9.02 10.07 24.43
C ALA A 40 -9.59 8.66 24.61
N VAL A 41 -10.93 8.49 24.58
CA VAL A 41 -11.58 7.18 24.67
C VAL A 41 -11.37 6.42 23.38
N VAL A 42 -11.61 7.05 22.24
CA VAL A 42 -11.36 6.47 20.91
C VAL A 42 -9.88 6.16 20.76
N GLN A 43 -8.98 7.07 21.13
CA GLN A 43 -7.54 6.83 21.07
C GLN A 43 -7.15 5.57 21.87
N GLN A 44 -7.67 5.41 23.08
CA GLN A 44 -7.39 4.23 23.90
C GLN A 44 -7.96 2.95 23.28
N GLN A 45 -9.18 3.00 22.74
CA GLN A 45 -9.81 1.85 22.06
C GLN A 45 -8.98 1.41 20.85
N VAL A 46 -8.56 2.36 20.01
CA VAL A 46 -7.72 2.11 18.85
C VAL A 46 -6.37 1.49 19.25
N ASN A 47 -5.68 2.06 20.24
CA ASN A 47 -4.41 1.52 20.70
C ASN A 47 -4.56 0.11 21.30
N THR A 48 -5.66 -0.17 21.99
CA THR A 48 -5.96 -1.52 22.46
C THR A 48 -6.21 -2.49 21.29
N ALA A 49 -6.95 -2.05 20.28
CA ALA A 49 -7.19 -2.84 19.08
C ALA A 49 -5.89 -3.12 18.28
N ILE A 50 -5.01 -2.14 18.15
CA ILE A 50 -3.68 -2.30 17.52
C ILE A 50 -2.88 -3.39 18.24
N LEU A 51 -2.78 -3.33 19.57
CA LEU A 51 -2.04 -4.33 20.35
C LEU A 51 -2.64 -5.73 20.21
N ALA A 52 -3.96 -5.84 20.23
CA ALA A 52 -4.68 -7.10 20.12
C ALA A 52 -4.53 -7.70 18.71
N THR A 53 -4.78 -6.91 17.66
CA THR A 53 -4.69 -7.36 16.25
C THR A 53 -3.28 -7.79 15.91
N GLY A 54 -2.27 -7.01 16.30
CA GLY A 54 -0.85 -7.34 16.09
C GLY A 54 -0.33 -8.43 17.03
N GLN A 55 -1.14 -8.97 17.97
CA GLN A 55 -0.71 -9.92 18.99
C GLN A 55 0.60 -9.47 19.68
N VAL A 56 0.73 -8.15 19.90
CA VAL A 56 2.02 -7.50 20.23
C VAL A 56 2.63 -8.06 21.49
N GLU A 57 1.86 -8.19 22.57
CA GLU A 57 2.35 -8.68 23.86
C GLU A 57 2.79 -10.15 23.78
N GLU A 58 2.04 -10.99 23.08
CA GLU A 58 2.36 -12.39 22.88
C GLU A 58 3.65 -12.53 22.05
N ARG A 59 3.78 -11.77 20.97
CA ARG A 59 4.95 -11.80 20.08
C ARG A 59 6.20 -11.23 20.76
N ILE A 60 6.08 -10.21 21.58
CA ILE A 60 7.20 -9.71 22.40
C ILE A 60 7.64 -10.79 23.41
N THR A 61 6.70 -11.42 24.09
CA THR A 61 7.00 -12.50 25.03
C THR A 61 7.68 -13.66 24.31
N ARG A 62 7.17 -14.04 23.13
CA ARG A 62 7.76 -15.08 22.29
C ARG A 62 9.18 -14.72 21.86
N LEU A 63 9.38 -13.52 21.32
CA LEU A 63 10.67 -13.02 20.87
C LEU A 63 11.72 -13.06 21.98
N GLN A 64 11.35 -12.65 23.19
CA GLN A 64 12.24 -12.66 24.36
C GLN A 64 12.56 -14.06 24.89
N SER A 65 11.72 -15.05 24.58
CA SER A 65 11.91 -16.44 25.00
C SER A 65 12.70 -17.29 24.00
N LEU A 66 12.98 -16.79 22.79
CA LEU A 66 13.69 -17.55 21.76
C LEU A 66 15.15 -17.75 22.14
N PRO A 67 15.70 -19.00 22.03
CA PRO A 67 17.13 -19.24 22.18
C PRO A 67 17.96 -18.51 21.12
N GLU A 68 19.21 -18.16 21.44
CA GLU A 68 20.07 -17.34 20.56
C GLU A 68 20.36 -17.95 19.16
N ASP A 69 20.30 -19.27 19.02
CA ASP A 69 20.60 -19.98 17.78
C ASP A 69 19.33 -20.44 17.02
N THR A 70 18.17 -19.85 17.29
CA THR A 70 16.92 -20.25 16.64
C THR A 70 16.51 -19.32 15.51
N VAL A 71 15.59 -19.78 14.68
CA VAL A 71 14.90 -18.92 13.71
C VAL A 71 14.27 -17.75 14.44
N GLY A 72 14.63 -16.55 14.04
CA GLY A 72 14.14 -15.32 14.67
C GLY A 72 12.64 -15.06 14.44
N LEU A 73 12.14 -14.02 15.09
CA LEU A 73 10.79 -13.50 14.89
C LEU A 73 10.90 -12.03 14.46
N ARG A 74 10.22 -11.69 13.39
CA ARG A 74 10.15 -10.30 12.89
C ARG A 74 8.71 -9.93 12.66
N GLN A 75 8.29 -8.82 13.24
CA GLN A 75 7.01 -8.19 12.95
C GLN A 75 7.25 -6.76 12.53
N SER A 76 6.79 -6.43 11.34
CA SER A 76 6.67 -5.05 10.82
C SER A 76 5.20 -4.67 10.67
N TYR A 77 4.96 -3.41 10.32
CA TYR A 77 3.63 -2.93 9.98
C TYR A 77 3.70 -1.86 8.91
N GLU A 78 2.64 -1.77 8.13
CA GLU A 78 2.29 -0.62 7.29
C GLU A 78 1.08 0.06 7.91
N ALA A 79 1.01 1.39 7.84
CA ALA A 79 -0.13 2.10 8.39
C ALA A 79 -0.46 3.36 7.59
N LEU A 80 -1.75 3.56 7.37
CA LEU A 80 -2.35 4.77 6.82
C LEU A 80 -3.22 5.42 7.89
N LEU A 81 -2.97 6.70 8.15
CA LEU A 81 -3.87 7.56 8.91
C LEU A 81 -4.24 8.72 8.00
N HIS A 82 -5.49 8.74 7.53
CA HIS A 82 -6.01 9.80 6.67
C HIS A 82 -7.32 10.34 7.26
N GLY A 83 -7.26 11.58 7.73
CA GLY A 83 -8.40 12.18 8.43
C GLY A 83 -8.79 11.36 9.66
N ASP A 84 -9.95 10.74 9.58
CA ASP A 84 -10.54 9.90 10.63
C ASP A 84 -10.61 8.41 10.23
N VAL A 85 -9.84 8.00 9.23
CA VAL A 85 -9.69 6.60 8.83
C VAL A 85 -8.29 6.12 9.16
N LEU A 86 -8.19 5.01 9.87
CA LEU A 86 -6.95 4.32 10.19
C LEU A 86 -6.96 2.93 9.55
N SER A 87 -5.90 2.59 8.83
CA SER A 87 -5.62 1.23 8.38
C SER A 87 -4.23 0.82 8.85
N VAL A 88 -4.11 -0.34 9.48
CA VAL A 88 -2.85 -0.92 9.93
C VAL A 88 -2.78 -2.36 9.44
N THR A 89 -1.71 -2.70 8.75
CA THR A 89 -1.41 -4.07 8.34
C THR A 89 -0.15 -4.54 9.02
N PHE A 90 -0.23 -5.65 9.73
CA PHE A 90 0.91 -6.33 10.32
C PHE A 90 1.39 -7.47 9.44
N SER A 91 2.70 -7.55 9.25
CA SER A 91 3.41 -8.68 8.65
C SER A 91 4.31 -9.28 9.72
N ALA A 92 4.08 -10.53 10.07
CA ALA A 92 4.91 -11.24 11.04
C ALA A 92 5.43 -12.53 10.44
N GLN A 93 6.73 -12.78 10.60
CA GLN A 93 7.40 -13.96 10.07
C GLN A 93 8.44 -14.53 11.02
N GLY A 94 8.70 -15.81 10.88
CA GLY A 94 9.70 -16.54 11.66
C GLY A 94 9.11 -17.55 12.60
N ALA A 95 9.69 -17.69 13.81
CA ALA A 95 9.25 -18.63 14.83
C ALA A 95 8.03 -18.11 15.61
N LEU A 96 6.94 -17.84 14.91
CA LEU A 96 5.70 -17.34 15.52
C LEU A 96 5.03 -18.41 16.39
N ARG A 97 5.19 -19.68 16.01
CA ARG A 97 4.63 -20.87 16.68
C ARG A 97 5.71 -21.93 16.86
N ASP A 98 5.41 -22.96 17.65
CA ASP A 98 6.32 -24.11 17.84
C ASP A 98 6.45 -25.00 16.60
N SER A 99 5.58 -24.82 15.60
CA SER A 99 5.56 -25.58 14.34
C SER A 99 6.66 -25.21 13.33
N GLY A 100 7.51 -24.22 13.63
CA GLY A 100 8.61 -23.79 12.76
C GLY A 100 8.40 -22.39 12.16
N PHE A 101 8.96 -22.15 10.98
CA PHE A 101 8.85 -20.87 10.29
C PHE A 101 7.42 -20.69 9.75
N THR A 102 6.80 -19.59 10.09
CA THR A 102 5.48 -19.19 9.59
C THR A 102 5.50 -17.73 9.18
N HIS A 103 4.54 -17.34 8.34
CA HIS A 103 4.25 -15.95 8.01
C HIS A 103 2.76 -15.70 8.21
N GLU A 104 2.42 -14.61 8.85
CA GLU A 104 1.05 -14.24 9.18
C GLU A 104 0.79 -12.78 8.83
N TRP A 105 -0.40 -12.51 8.27
CA TRP A 105 -0.95 -11.19 8.07
C TRP A 105 -2.05 -10.94 9.09
N ALA A 106 -2.11 -9.71 9.61
CA ALA A 106 -3.25 -9.25 10.39
C ALA A 106 -3.52 -7.79 10.06
N THR A 107 -4.79 -7.41 9.93
CA THR A 107 -5.17 -6.04 9.57
C THR A 107 -6.16 -5.47 10.55
N LEU A 108 -6.05 -4.18 10.79
CA LEU A 108 -6.97 -3.38 11.58
C LEU A 108 -7.35 -2.14 10.78
N ASN A 109 -8.62 -2.05 10.40
CA ASN A 109 -9.17 -0.86 9.76
C ASN A 109 -10.21 -0.26 10.69
N MET A 110 -10.09 1.04 11.00
CA MET A 110 -10.92 1.71 11.99
C MET A 110 -11.50 3.01 11.46
N ASP A 111 -12.76 3.23 11.75
CA ASP A 111 -13.38 4.55 11.68
C ASP A 111 -13.16 5.26 13.03
N LEU A 112 -12.30 6.27 13.04
CA LEU A 112 -11.96 7.00 14.26
C LEU A 112 -13.10 7.91 14.75
N THR A 113 -14.09 8.22 13.89
CA THR A 113 -15.27 9.00 14.32
C THR A 113 -16.16 8.20 15.24
N THR A 114 -16.21 6.90 15.06
CA THR A 114 -17.03 5.97 15.83
C THR A 114 -16.24 5.09 16.78
N GLY A 115 -14.93 4.94 16.54
CA GLY A 115 -14.05 4.00 17.24
C GLY A 115 -14.36 2.53 16.89
N GLN A 116 -15.06 2.28 15.79
CA GLN A 116 -15.45 0.92 15.37
C GLN A 116 -14.57 0.39 14.23
N PRO A 117 -14.33 -0.94 14.19
CA PRO A 117 -13.69 -1.58 13.05
C PRO A 117 -14.52 -1.40 11.77
N LEU A 118 -13.83 -1.23 10.65
CA LEU A 118 -14.42 -1.25 9.31
C LEU A 118 -14.52 -2.68 8.80
N THR A 119 -15.57 -2.94 8.06
CA THR A 119 -15.86 -4.22 7.41
C THR A 119 -15.93 -4.05 5.90
N LEU A 120 -16.03 -5.14 5.15
CA LEU A 120 -16.24 -5.09 3.70
C LEU A 120 -17.54 -4.38 3.31
N ASP A 121 -18.59 -4.47 4.14
CA ASP A 121 -19.84 -3.76 3.92
C ASP A 121 -19.72 -2.24 4.02
N ASP A 122 -18.67 -1.72 4.67
CA ASP A 122 -18.38 -0.30 4.72
C ASP A 122 -17.69 0.20 3.44
N LEU A 123 -17.09 -0.71 2.67
CA LEU A 123 -16.30 -0.40 1.47
C LEU A 123 -17.07 -0.66 0.18
N PHE A 124 -17.94 -1.67 0.15
CA PHE A 124 -18.62 -2.13 -1.06
C PHE A 124 -20.14 -1.94 -0.99
N THR A 125 -20.72 -1.63 -2.13
CA THR A 125 -22.18 -1.60 -2.31
C THR A 125 -22.78 -3.00 -2.33
N ASP A 126 -22.03 -3.97 -2.84
CA ASP A 126 -22.35 -5.39 -2.90
C ASP A 126 -21.04 -6.20 -2.77
N VAL A 127 -20.85 -6.85 -1.62
CA VAL A 127 -19.63 -7.60 -1.32
C VAL A 127 -19.48 -8.84 -2.21
N ASP A 128 -20.60 -9.50 -2.56
CA ASP A 128 -20.56 -10.69 -3.42
C ASP A 128 -20.16 -10.32 -4.86
N ALA A 129 -20.68 -9.21 -5.38
CA ALA A 129 -20.29 -8.70 -6.69
C ALA A 129 -18.82 -8.24 -6.71
N ALA A 130 -18.37 -7.55 -5.67
CA ALA A 130 -16.95 -7.18 -5.52
C ALA A 130 -16.03 -8.41 -5.50
N LYS A 131 -16.43 -9.47 -4.81
CA LYS A 131 -15.73 -10.75 -4.76
C LYS A 131 -15.58 -11.38 -6.15
N GLU A 132 -16.64 -11.38 -6.96
CA GLU A 132 -16.57 -11.90 -8.33
C GLU A 132 -15.56 -11.11 -9.16
N ALA A 133 -15.53 -9.77 -9.02
CA ALA A 133 -14.57 -8.91 -9.71
C ALA A 133 -13.12 -9.18 -9.27
N VAL A 134 -12.87 -9.30 -7.96
CA VAL A 134 -11.54 -9.63 -7.43
C VAL A 134 -11.08 -11.01 -7.90
N THR A 135 -11.97 -12.00 -7.92
CA THR A 135 -11.67 -13.35 -8.41
C THR A 135 -11.28 -13.33 -9.89
N ALA A 136 -12.07 -12.65 -10.72
CA ALA A 136 -11.77 -12.50 -12.15
C ALA A 136 -10.43 -11.78 -12.38
N TYR A 137 -10.13 -10.79 -11.57
CA TYR A 137 -8.84 -10.09 -11.60
C TYR A 137 -7.67 -11.04 -11.29
N ILE A 138 -7.78 -11.87 -10.24
CA ILE A 138 -6.76 -12.85 -9.88
C ILE A 138 -6.57 -13.85 -11.02
N ASP A 139 -7.65 -14.37 -11.60
CA ASP A 139 -7.62 -15.32 -12.71
C ASP A 139 -6.88 -14.78 -13.94
N GLN A 140 -7.07 -13.50 -14.24
CA GLN A 140 -6.42 -12.86 -15.39
C GLN A 140 -4.92 -12.58 -15.16
N ARG A 141 -4.49 -12.47 -13.91
CA ARG A 141 -3.12 -12.11 -13.54
C ARG A 141 -2.23 -13.30 -13.23
N VAL A 142 -2.85 -14.39 -12.85
CA VAL A 142 -2.15 -15.65 -12.60
C VAL A 142 -1.88 -16.33 -13.95
N SER A 143 -0.62 -16.70 -14.22
CA SER A 143 -0.33 -17.42 -15.46
C SER A 143 -1.16 -18.71 -15.57
N PRO A 144 -1.52 -19.16 -16.78
CA PRO A 144 -2.29 -20.41 -16.96
C PRO A 144 -1.65 -21.64 -16.30
N GLU A 145 -0.34 -21.66 -16.17
CA GLU A 145 0.41 -22.73 -15.49
C GLU A 145 0.21 -22.67 -13.97
N LEU A 146 0.14 -21.48 -13.42
CA LEU A 146 -0.12 -21.24 -11.99
C LEU A 146 -1.61 -21.43 -11.68
N SER A 147 -2.53 -21.00 -12.59
CA SER A 147 -3.97 -21.17 -12.42
C SER A 147 -4.40 -22.64 -12.43
N ALA A 148 -3.66 -23.52 -13.11
CA ALA A 148 -3.91 -24.97 -13.07
C ALA A 148 -3.59 -25.60 -11.70
N HIS A 149 -2.79 -24.96 -10.88
CA HIS A 149 -2.44 -25.38 -9.52
C HIS A 149 -3.16 -24.62 -8.41
N LEU A 150 -3.79 -23.49 -8.77
CA LEU A 150 -4.66 -22.73 -7.90
C LEU A 150 -6.11 -23.09 -8.26
N GLU A 151 -6.78 -23.76 -7.37
CA GLU A 151 -8.24 -23.67 -7.37
C GLU A 151 -8.61 -22.24 -6.91
N VAL A 152 -8.60 -21.27 -7.84
CA VAL A 152 -8.99 -19.88 -7.54
C VAL A 152 -10.40 -19.83 -7.00
N SER A 153 -11.25 -20.79 -7.38
CA SER A 153 -12.54 -21.04 -6.74
C SER A 153 -12.45 -21.31 -5.22
N SER A 154 -11.29 -21.73 -4.71
CA SER A 154 -11.05 -21.91 -3.26
C SER A 154 -10.68 -20.62 -2.54
N LEU A 155 -10.36 -19.53 -3.25
CA LEU A 155 -10.08 -18.22 -2.67
C LEU A 155 -11.36 -17.45 -2.29
N THR A 156 -12.46 -18.11 -2.13
CA THR A 156 -13.75 -17.54 -1.72
C THR A 156 -14.08 -17.90 -0.28
N PRO A 157 -14.54 -16.96 0.53
CA PRO A 157 -14.99 -15.57 0.26
C PRO A 157 -13.85 -14.55 0.13
N LEU A 158 -14.20 -13.26 -0.13
CA LEU A 158 -13.23 -12.18 0.07
C LEU A 158 -12.70 -12.26 1.50
N PRO A 159 -11.37 -12.17 1.71
CA PRO A 159 -10.85 -12.20 3.06
C PRO A 159 -11.28 -10.95 3.83
N GLU A 160 -11.64 -11.13 5.09
CA GLU A 160 -11.87 -10.01 6.01
C GLU A 160 -10.55 -9.33 6.39
N THR A 161 -9.41 -9.95 6.05
CA THR A 161 -8.08 -9.39 6.23
C THR A 161 -7.75 -8.55 5.02
N PHE A 162 -7.99 -7.24 5.12
CA PHE A 162 -7.70 -6.26 4.08
C PHE A 162 -7.03 -5.02 4.64
N GLY A 163 -6.21 -4.36 3.84
CA GLY A 163 -5.59 -3.07 4.14
C GLY A 163 -6.08 -2.00 3.17
N LEU A 164 -6.14 -0.75 3.65
CA LEU A 164 -6.50 0.42 2.85
C LEU A 164 -5.26 1.25 2.59
N SER A 165 -5.13 1.74 1.37
CA SER A 165 -4.15 2.75 0.98
C SER A 165 -4.85 3.97 0.41
N ALA A 166 -4.08 5.01 0.05
CA ALA A 166 -4.62 6.18 -0.63
C ALA A 166 -5.20 5.84 -2.02
N GLU A 167 -4.79 4.73 -2.63
CA GLU A 167 -5.06 4.42 -4.04
C GLU A 167 -5.86 3.13 -4.24
N GLY A 168 -5.98 2.27 -3.21
CA GLY A 168 -6.62 0.98 -3.39
C GLY A 168 -6.78 0.16 -2.11
N ILE A 169 -7.21 -1.07 -2.32
CA ILE A 169 -7.47 -2.07 -1.27
C ILE A 169 -6.56 -3.28 -1.51
N THR A 170 -5.83 -3.69 -0.47
CA THR A 170 -5.03 -4.92 -0.49
C THR A 170 -5.74 -6.00 0.29
N PHE A 171 -6.02 -7.13 -0.35
CA PHE A 171 -6.57 -8.33 0.29
C PHE A 171 -5.43 -9.28 0.65
N TYR A 172 -5.47 -9.83 1.87
CA TYR A 172 -4.46 -10.76 2.38
C TYR A 172 -5.08 -12.13 2.53
N TYR A 173 -4.55 -13.09 1.78
CA TYR A 173 -4.98 -14.48 1.77
C TYR A 173 -4.01 -15.33 2.61
N ASP A 174 -4.50 -16.45 3.11
CA ASP A 174 -3.65 -17.41 3.81
C ASP A 174 -2.57 -17.94 2.84
N LEU A 175 -1.31 -17.89 3.28
CA LEU A 175 -0.16 -18.30 2.48
C LEU A 175 -0.19 -19.78 2.09
N GLU A 176 -0.90 -20.64 2.82
CA GLU A 176 -1.05 -22.05 2.44
C GLU A 176 -1.68 -22.20 1.04
N HIS A 177 -2.50 -21.24 0.64
CA HIS A 177 -3.13 -21.21 -0.69
C HIS A 177 -2.22 -20.60 -1.77
N PHE A 178 -1.12 -19.94 -1.40
CA PHE A 178 -0.24 -19.19 -2.32
C PHE A 178 1.22 -19.65 -2.34
N THR A 179 1.59 -20.73 -1.64
CA THR A 179 2.98 -21.21 -1.55
C THR A 179 3.62 -21.57 -2.89
N THR A 180 2.82 -21.75 -3.93
CA THR A 180 3.28 -21.99 -5.31
C THR A 180 3.35 -20.74 -6.17
N LEU A 181 2.87 -19.59 -5.66
CA LEU A 181 2.80 -18.32 -6.40
C LEU A 181 3.94 -17.39 -5.98
N GLY A 182 5.15 -17.72 -6.31
CA GLY A 182 6.37 -17.01 -5.93
C GLY A 182 6.41 -15.49 -6.14
N GLY A 183 5.31 -14.84 -6.49
CA GLY A 183 5.23 -13.41 -6.71
C GLY A 183 4.07 -12.69 -6.01
N LEU A 184 3.04 -13.40 -5.54
CA LEU A 184 1.90 -12.72 -4.89
C LEU A 184 2.01 -12.68 -3.36
N ALA A 185 2.84 -13.51 -2.75
CA ALA A 185 3.09 -13.56 -1.30
C ALA A 185 1.82 -13.49 -0.43
N GLY A 186 0.67 -13.97 -0.93
CA GLY A 186 -0.62 -13.89 -0.26
C GLY A 186 -1.30 -12.51 -0.31
N LYS A 187 -0.76 -11.54 -1.02
CA LYS A 187 -1.34 -10.19 -1.19
C LYS A 187 -1.96 -10.04 -2.58
N VAL A 188 -3.13 -9.42 -2.65
CA VAL A 188 -3.75 -8.99 -3.90
C VAL A 188 -4.20 -7.55 -3.72
N THR A 189 -3.54 -6.62 -4.39
CA THR A 189 -3.89 -5.21 -4.38
C THR A 189 -4.69 -4.85 -5.62
N LEU A 190 -5.84 -4.24 -5.42
CA LEU A 190 -6.64 -3.62 -6.49
C LEU A 190 -6.75 -2.12 -6.24
N LEU A 191 -6.51 -1.36 -7.29
CA LEU A 191 -6.69 0.08 -7.25
C LEU A 191 -8.18 0.43 -7.22
N TYR A 192 -8.54 1.59 -6.70
CA TYR A 192 -9.94 2.01 -6.63
C TYR A 192 -10.61 2.08 -8.00
N ASP A 193 -9.88 2.44 -9.07
CA ASP A 193 -10.42 2.47 -10.43
C ASP A 193 -10.79 1.08 -10.96
N GLU A 194 -10.11 0.02 -10.52
CA GLU A 194 -10.43 -1.36 -10.89
C GLU A 194 -11.68 -1.89 -10.17
N LEU A 195 -11.99 -1.31 -9.03
CA LEU A 195 -13.13 -1.65 -8.19
C LEU A 195 -14.27 -0.63 -8.30
N ARG A 196 -14.13 0.39 -9.14
CA ARG A 196 -15.00 1.59 -9.22
C ARG A 196 -16.49 1.28 -9.10
N ASP A 197 -16.97 0.30 -9.87
CA ASP A 197 -18.40 -0.04 -9.96
C ASP A 197 -18.93 -0.71 -8.69
N TYR A 198 -18.06 -1.14 -7.80
CA TYR A 198 -18.41 -1.87 -6.58
C TYR A 198 -18.23 -1.04 -5.32
N LEU A 199 -17.47 0.06 -5.39
CA LEU A 199 -17.12 0.88 -4.23
C LEU A 199 -18.34 1.61 -3.67
N LYS A 200 -18.42 1.67 -2.35
CA LYS A 200 -19.38 2.48 -1.62
C LYS A 200 -18.82 3.89 -1.46
N LEU A 201 -19.27 4.78 -2.33
CA LEU A 201 -18.85 6.19 -2.39
C LEU A 201 -20.02 7.11 -2.03
N GLY A 202 -19.72 8.39 -1.83
CA GLY A 202 -20.67 9.45 -1.54
C GLY A 202 -20.58 9.97 -0.11
N GLU A 203 -21.48 10.90 0.22
CA GLU A 203 -21.44 11.63 1.50
C GLU A 203 -21.42 10.69 2.72
N GLY A 204 -20.39 10.81 3.55
CA GLY A 204 -20.19 10.03 4.76
C GLY A 204 -19.58 8.63 4.55
N ALA A 205 -19.44 8.15 3.31
CA ALA A 205 -18.80 6.87 3.05
C ALA A 205 -17.31 6.90 3.45
N VAL A 206 -16.81 5.78 3.96
CA VAL A 206 -15.42 5.65 4.44
C VAL A 206 -14.42 5.96 3.33
N LEU A 207 -14.62 5.39 2.14
CA LEU A 207 -13.70 5.58 1.01
C LEU A 207 -13.71 7.01 0.49
N THR A 208 -14.85 7.72 0.55
CA THR A 208 -14.91 9.15 0.24
C THR A 208 -14.09 9.97 1.23
N ARG A 209 -14.20 9.67 2.55
CA ARG A 209 -13.39 10.32 3.59
C ARG A 209 -11.90 10.00 3.47
N LEU A 210 -11.57 8.85 2.91
CA LEU A 210 -10.21 8.43 2.59
C LEU A 210 -9.64 9.10 1.34
N GLY A 211 -10.47 9.80 0.57
CA GLY A 211 -10.05 10.48 -0.66
C GLY A 211 -10.11 9.60 -1.91
N ALA A 212 -10.78 8.44 -1.87
CA ALA A 212 -10.89 7.56 -3.04
C ALA A 212 -11.54 8.25 -4.26
N GLU A 213 -12.47 9.18 -4.03
CA GLU A 213 -13.08 9.94 -5.12
C GLU A 213 -12.08 10.84 -5.85
N ASP A 214 -11.07 11.36 -5.13
CA ASP A 214 -10.04 12.22 -5.72
C ASP A 214 -9.14 11.45 -6.70
N VAL A 215 -8.91 10.15 -6.45
CA VAL A 215 -8.15 9.29 -7.38
C VAL A 215 -9.02 8.69 -8.49
N LEU A 216 -10.33 8.74 -8.36
CA LEU A 216 -11.28 8.24 -9.37
C LEU A 216 -11.75 9.32 -10.35
N THR A 217 -11.63 10.59 -9.98
CA THR A 217 -12.17 11.72 -10.75
C THR A 217 -11.11 12.79 -10.93
N LEU A 218 -10.77 13.07 -12.18
CA LEU A 218 -9.85 14.15 -12.51
C LEU A 218 -10.50 15.50 -12.16
N SER A 219 -9.91 16.21 -11.22
CA SER A 219 -10.30 17.56 -10.81
C SER A 219 -9.25 18.59 -11.22
N GLU A 220 -9.57 19.88 -11.13
CA GLU A 220 -8.57 20.94 -11.37
C GLU A 220 -7.39 20.84 -10.40
N ASN A 221 -7.65 20.50 -9.13
CA ASN A 221 -6.60 20.30 -8.14
C ASN A 221 -5.73 19.08 -8.47
N SER A 222 -6.32 18.00 -9.00
CA SER A 222 -5.58 16.81 -9.46
C SER A 222 -4.65 17.16 -10.63
N VAL A 223 -5.11 17.97 -11.59
CA VAL A 223 -4.30 18.43 -12.73
C VAL A 223 -3.07 19.20 -12.25
N ASP A 224 -3.23 20.12 -11.32
CA ASP A 224 -2.11 20.88 -10.76
C ASP A 224 -1.14 19.99 -9.97
N ALA A 225 -1.65 19.03 -9.21
CA ALA A 225 -0.83 18.05 -8.48
C ALA A 225 -0.01 17.16 -9.44
N ILE A 226 -0.64 16.67 -10.52
CA ILE A 226 0.03 15.88 -11.55
C ILE A 226 1.15 16.68 -12.19
N ARG A 227 0.87 17.92 -12.63
CA ARG A 227 1.89 18.78 -13.25
C ARG A 227 3.05 19.07 -12.32
N THR A 228 2.76 19.39 -11.06
CA THR A 228 3.80 19.64 -10.05
C THR A 228 4.70 18.42 -9.84
N ALA A 229 4.11 17.22 -9.75
CA ALA A 229 4.87 16.00 -9.58
C ALA A 229 5.76 15.71 -10.81
N VAL A 230 5.22 15.83 -12.02
CA VAL A 230 5.96 15.60 -13.27
C VAL A 230 7.11 16.59 -13.42
N GLU A 231 6.89 17.88 -13.12
CA GLU A 231 7.96 18.89 -13.12
C GLU A 231 9.07 18.58 -12.10
N ALA A 232 8.73 17.92 -10.99
CA ALA A 232 9.69 17.45 -9.98
C ALA A 232 10.39 16.14 -10.37
N GLY A 233 10.07 15.54 -11.54
CA GLY A 233 10.60 14.24 -11.97
C GLY A 233 10.00 13.06 -11.23
N GLN A 234 8.78 13.19 -10.73
CA GLN A 234 8.05 12.18 -9.98
C GLN A 234 6.76 11.80 -10.70
N LEU A 235 6.36 10.54 -10.62
CA LEU A 235 4.98 10.16 -10.95
C LEU A 235 4.11 10.35 -9.71
N PRO A 236 2.91 10.93 -9.86
CA PRO A 236 1.97 11.08 -8.74
C PRO A 236 1.71 9.74 -8.05
N GLY A 237 1.70 9.76 -6.73
CA GLY A 237 1.51 8.54 -5.92
C GLY A 237 2.72 7.62 -5.82
N VAL A 238 3.75 7.76 -6.66
CA VAL A 238 4.98 6.97 -6.59
C VAL A 238 5.93 7.58 -5.56
N PRO A 239 6.47 6.80 -4.60
CA PRO A 239 7.28 7.34 -3.51
C PRO A 239 8.71 7.71 -3.92
N ALA A 240 9.07 7.54 -5.19
CA ALA A 240 10.40 7.83 -5.73
C ALA A 240 10.35 8.91 -6.81
N LYS A 241 11.44 9.63 -6.98
CA LYS A 241 11.64 10.60 -8.06
C LYS A 241 12.99 10.44 -8.73
N VAL A 242 13.12 10.99 -9.91
CA VAL A 242 14.38 11.05 -10.65
C VAL A 242 15.42 11.80 -9.80
N GLY A 243 16.59 11.20 -9.66
CA GLY A 243 17.70 11.70 -8.84
C GLY A 243 17.74 11.17 -7.40
N ASP A 244 16.73 10.42 -6.95
CA ASP A 244 16.77 9.81 -5.62
C ASP A 244 17.84 8.73 -5.52
N SER A 245 18.43 8.60 -4.32
CA SER A 245 19.39 7.55 -4.01
C SER A 245 18.68 6.20 -3.92
N LEU A 246 19.13 5.23 -4.69
CA LEU A 246 18.61 3.86 -4.63
C LEU A 246 18.82 3.22 -3.26
N GLY A 247 19.97 3.49 -2.61
CA GLY A 247 20.24 3.00 -1.26
C GLY A 247 19.23 3.49 -0.23
N ALA A 248 18.85 4.77 -0.29
CA ALA A 248 17.81 5.31 0.60
C ALA A 248 16.43 4.70 0.34
N LEU A 249 16.11 4.38 -0.91
CA LEU A 249 14.84 3.72 -1.27
C LEU A 249 14.80 2.28 -0.77
N ILE A 250 15.89 1.53 -0.88
CA ILE A 250 16.00 0.14 -0.39
C ILE A 250 15.84 0.06 1.14
N GLU A 251 16.27 1.07 1.87
CA GLU A 251 16.06 1.13 3.33
C GLU A 251 14.58 1.31 3.72
N THR A 252 13.78 1.84 2.81
CA THR A 252 12.39 2.23 3.09
C THR A 252 11.36 1.33 2.44
N TYR A 253 11.66 0.81 1.24
CA TYR A 253 10.73 0.06 0.40
C TYR A 253 11.30 -1.28 0.01
N ASP A 254 10.44 -2.28 -0.18
CA ASP A 254 10.83 -3.56 -0.75
C ASP A 254 11.02 -3.39 -2.27
N LEU A 255 12.27 -3.54 -2.72
CA LEU A 255 12.64 -3.47 -4.13
C LEU A 255 13.11 -4.84 -4.62
N LEU A 256 12.47 -5.33 -5.68
CA LEU A 256 12.97 -6.46 -6.44
C LEU A 256 13.93 -5.99 -7.54
N ILE A 257 15.05 -6.67 -7.65
CA ILE A 257 15.98 -6.48 -8.77
C ILE A 257 15.40 -7.24 -9.95
N ASP A 258 15.04 -6.52 -11.02
CA ASP A 258 14.72 -7.15 -12.29
C ASP A 258 16.03 -7.68 -12.90
N PRO A 259 16.09 -8.95 -13.37
CA PRO A 259 17.27 -9.49 -14.02
C PRO A 259 17.60 -8.78 -15.35
N ASP A 260 16.65 -8.08 -15.94
CA ASP A 260 16.82 -7.40 -17.20
C ASP A 260 17.57 -6.07 -17.05
N TYR A 261 18.32 -5.76 -18.09
CA TYR A 261 19.10 -4.53 -18.22
C TYR A 261 18.53 -3.68 -19.34
N TYR A 262 18.57 -2.37 -19.15
CA TYR A 262 18.43 -1.43 -20.26
C TYR A 262 19.81 -0.77 -20.54
N PRO A 263 20.01 -0.07 -21.65
CA PRO A 263 21.33 0.52 -22.00
C PRO A 263 21.94 1.45 -20.96
N GLY A 264 21.13 1.99 -20.03
CA GLY A 264 21.57 2.88 -18.97
C GLY A 264 21.86 2.22 -17.63
N GLY A 265 21.46 0.96 -17.42
CA GLY A 265 21.62 0.31 -16.13
C GLY A 265 20.63 -0.82 -15.88
N ARG A 266 20.12 -0.93 -14.66
CA ARG A 266 19.17 -1.95 -14.22
C ARG A 266 17.82 -1.38 -13.85
N PHE A 267 16.79 -2.24 -13.94
CA PHE A 267 15.47 -1.98 -13.38
C PHE A 267 15.38 -2.49 -11.95
N PHE A 268 14.65 -1.78 -11.12
CA PHE A 268 14.21 -2.22 -9.80
C PHE A 268 12.70 -2.06 -9.73
N GLN A 269 12.00 -3.10 -9.37
CA GLN A 269 10.54 -3.07 -9.23
C GLN A 269 10.17 -2.75 -7.78
N LEU A 270 9.24 -1.81 -7.58
CA LEU A 270 8.59 -1.60 -6.29
C LEU A 270 7.60 -2.74 -6.04
N GLU A 271 7.80 -3.51 -4.95
CA GLU A 271 6.94 -4.65 -4.61
C GLU A 271 5.73 -4.28 -3.77
N ASP A 272 5.75 -3.13 -3.12
CA ASP A 272 4.66 -2.69 -2.26
C ASP A 272 3.38 -2.46 -3.05
N GLY A 273 2.33 -3.07 -2.58
CA GLY A 273 0.95 -3.15 -3.02
C GLY A 273 0.49 -2.17 -4.10
N ALA A 274 0.31 -0.92 -3.75
CA ALA A 274 -0.16 0.13 -4.67
C ALA A 274 0.86 0.48 -5.79
N PHE A 275 2.14 0.18 -5.59
CA PHE A 275 3.20 0.50 -6.55
C PHE A 275 3.58 -0.68 -7.45
N ARG A 276 2.88 -1.80 -7.35
CA ARG A 276 3.13 -2.96 -8.20
C ARG A 276 3.02 -2.61 -9.67
N GLY A 277 4.03 -3.01 -10.45
CA GLY A 277 4.17 -2.61 -11.85
C GLY A 277 4.85 -1.25 -12.03
N THR A 278 5.45 -0.71 -10.95
CA THR A 278 6.31 0.46 -11.02
C THR A 278 7.77 0.05 -11.02
N TYR A 279 8.49 0.50 -12.03
CA TYR A 279 9.91 0.19 -12.23
C TYR A 279 10.74 1.47 -12.10
N LEU A 280 11.80 1.39 -11.32
CA LEU A 280 12.81 2.41 -11.21
C LEU A 280 13.96 2.07 -12.15
N LEU A 281 14.20 2.92 -13.15
CA LEU A 281 15.35 2.83 -14.03
C LEU A 281 16.53 3.50 -13.31
N THR A 282 17.62 2.78 -13.14
CA THR A 282 18.78 3.29 -12.39
C THR A 282 20.06 3.19 -13.22
N ASP A 283 21.11 3.89 -12.80
CA ASP A 283 22.43 3.78 -13.40
C ASP A 283 23.30 2.65 -12.83
N ALA A 284 22.68 1.71 -12.09
CA ALA A 284 23.37 0.56 -11.52
C ALA A 284 23.83 -0.42 -12.61
N LEU A 285 25.14 -0.54 -12.81
CA LEU A 285 25.73 -1.45 -13.81
C LEU A 285 26.26 -2.75 -13.21
N THR A 286 26.62 -2.74 -11.92
CA THR A 286 27.26 -3.86 -11.21
C THR A 286 26.74 -3.95 -9.79
N ASP A 287 27.21 -4.93 -9.01
CA ASP A 287 26.97 -5.02 -7.56
C ASP A 287 27.46 -3.74 -6.87
N GLY A 288 26.79 -3.33 -5.80
CA GLY A 288 27.06 -2.07 -5.11
C GLY A 288 26.14 -0.92 -5.56
N TRP A 289 24.93 -1.28 -5.94
CA TRP A 289 23.86 -0.38 -6.42
C TRP A 289 23.39 0.66 -5.41
N GLU A 290 23.77 0.55 -4.14
CA GLU A 290 23.38 1.49 -3.07
C GLU A 290 23.82 2.93 -3.36
N ASN A 291 24.86 3.09 -4.18
CA ASN A 291 25.34 4.41 -4.61
C ASN A 291 24.70 4.92 -5.92
N SER A 292 23.82 4.12 -6.49
CA SER A 292 23.14 4.46 -7.75
C SER A 292 21.98 5.41 -7.52
N VAL A 293 21.56 6.07 -8.58
CA VAL A 293 20.43 7.01 -8.56
C VAL A 293 19.35 6.60 -9.55
N VAL A 294 18.12 6.99 -9.24
CA VAL A 294 16.98 6.82 -10.15
C VAL A 294 17.15 7.75 -11.33
N GLN A 295 17.18 7.20 -12.55
CA GLN A 295 17.29 7.93 -13.82
C GLN A 295 15.93 8.12 -14.50
N GLY A 296 14.96 7.27 -14.19
CA GLY A 296 13.61 7.32 -14.72
C GLY A 296 12.67 6.43 -13.94
N ILE A 297 11.38 6.65 -14.15
CA ILE A 297 10.32 5.88 -13.54
C ILE A 297 9.38 5.42 -14.66
N ARG A 298 9.08 4.13 -14.69
CA ARG A 298 8.08 3.52 -15.55
C ARG A 298 7.00 2.91 -14.67
N ALA A 299 5.75 3.24 -14.93
CA ALA A 299 4.62 2.59 -14.33
C ALA A 299 3.80 1.90 -15.42
N ASP A 300 3.66 0.58 -15.34
CA ASP A 300 2.82 -0.21 -16.25
C ASP A 300 1.37 -0.18 -15.79
N ARG A 301 1.17 0.21 -14.55
CA ARG A 301 -0.12 0.25 -13.89
C ARG A 301 -0.12 1.30 -12.80
N ALA A 302 -0.86 2.37 -13.02
CA ALA A 302 -1.03 3.42 -12.03
C ALA A 302 -2.30 4.22 -12.31
N ASN A 303 -2.88 4.73 -11.25
CA ASN A 303 -3.86 5.80 -11.26
C ASN A 303 -3.16 7.09 -10.82
N PHE A 304 -3.19 8.10 -11.65
CA PHE A 304 -2.64 9.42 -11.37
C PHE A 304 -3.77 10.41 -11.16
N TYR A 305 -4.45 10.32 -10.01
CA TYR A 305 -5.57 11.19 -9.66
C TYR A 305 -6.64 11.27 -10.76
N GLY A 306 -7.12 10.11 -11.19
CA GLY A 306 -8.13 10.00 -12.24
C GLY A 306 -7.61 9.81 -13.67
N LEU A 307 -6.31 9.93 -13.89
CA LEU A 307 -5.66 9.46 -15.12
C LEU A 307 -5.17 8.02 -14.91
N CYS A 308 -5.80 7.08 -15.57
CA CYS A 308 -5.54 5.66 -15.39
C CYS A 308 -4.89 5.07 -16.63
N ILE A 309 -3.77 4.35 -16.47
CA ILE A 309 -3.14 3.60 -17.56
C ILE A 309 -4.12 2.49 -18.01
N GLY A 310 -4.38 2.45 -19.33
CA GLY A 310 -5.28 1.47 -19.95
C GLY A 310 -6.74 1.91 -20.06
N SER A 311 -7.18 2.95 -19.37
CA SER A 311 -8.56 3.47 -19.46
C SER A 311 -8.64 4.93 -19.88
N THR A 312 -7.69 5.77 -19.47
CA THR A 312 -7.66 7.19 -19.87
C THR A 312 -7.23 7.34 -21.33
N THR A 313 -7.97 8.12 -22.08
CA THR A 313 -7.70 8.36 -23.49
C THR A 313 -6.50 9.30 -23.71
N GLN A 314 -5.89 9.23 -24.87
CA GLN A 314 -4.81 10.15 -25.25
C GLN A 314 -5.24 11.62 -25.22
N GLU A 315 -6.52 11.92 -25.51
CA GLU A 315 -7.05 13.26 -25.47
C GLU A 315 -7.12 13.81 -24.04
N GLU A 316 -7.53 12.99 -23.08
CA GLU A 316 -7.54 13.33 -21.65
C GLU A 316 -6.11 13.54 -21.12
N TRP A 317 -5.16 12.68 -21.49
CA TRP A 317 -3.74 12.87 -21.14
C TRP A 317 -3.20 14.20 -21.67
N ARG A 318 -3.51 14.54 -22.95
CA ARG A 318 -3.10 15.81 -23.54
C ARG A 318 -3.74 17.01 -22.88
N ALA A 319 -4.99 16.91 -22.47
CA ALA A 319 -5.67 17.98 -21.75
C ALA A 319 -4.98 18.33 -20.43
N VAL A 320 -4.36 17.35 -19.78
CA VAL A 320 -3.66 17.53 -18.49
C VAL A 320 -2.19 17.91 -18.67
N LEU A 321 -1.46 17.15 -19.48
CA LEU A 321 -0.01 17.27 -19.61
C LEU A 321 0.43 18.17 -20.77
N GLY A 322 -0.49 18.52 -21.68
CA GLY A 322 -0.17 19.23 -22.91
C GLY A 322 0.23 18.30 -24.06
N GLU A 323 0.68 18.89 -25.17
CA GLU A 323 1.16 18.11 -26.29
C GLU A 323 2.50 17.46 -25.96
N PRO A 324 2.72 16.18 -26.38
CA PRO A 324 3.99 15.52 -26.12
C PRO A 324 5.13 16.13 -26.94
N ASP A 325 6.31 16.24 -26.34
CA ASP A 325 7.51 16.76 -27.01
C ASP A 325 7.98 15.84 -28.18
N ALA A 326 7.66 14.55 -28.08
CA ALA A 326 7.97 13.55 -29.10
C ALA A 326 6.92 12.44 -29.12
N SER A 327 6.76 11.83 -30.27
CA SER A 327 5.92 10.65 -30.47
C SER A 327 6.72 9.58 -31.22
N VAL A 328 6.79 8.38 -30.64
CA VAL A 328 7.46 7.22 -31.25
C VAL A 328 6.40 6.16 -31.54
N ALA A 329 6.37 5.68 -32.79
CA ALA A 329 5.55 4.51 -33.10
C ALA A 329 6.24 3.26 -32.52
N LEU A 330 5.55 2.53 -31.67
CA LEU A 330 6.01 1.20 -31.24
C LEU A 330 5.78 0.24 -32.40
N ASN A 331 6.78 -0.59 -32.70
CA ASN A 331 6.62 -1.70 -33.62
C ASN A 331 5.92 -2.87 -32.91
N GLU A 332 5.31 -3.78 -33.67
CA GLU A 332 4.60 -4.95 -33.12
C GLU A 332 5.52 -5.84 -32.24
N ASP A 333 6.84 -5.74 -32.40
CA ASP A 333 7.84 -6.48 -31.62
C ASP A 333 8.25 -5.78 -30.31
N ASP A 334 7.77 -4.55 -30.07
CA ASP A 334 8.08 -3.74 -28.88
C ASP A 334 6.88 -3.62 -27.90
N ALA A 335 5.77 -4.33 -28.15
CA ALA A 335 4.53 -4.24 -27.39
C ALA A 335 4.33 -5.39 -26.40
#